data_5fd96e739a77ee409ed98cc7ba7b26c0
#
_entry.id   5fd96e739a77ee409ed98cc7ba7b26c0
#
_cell.length_a   1.000
_cell.length_b   1.000
_cell.length_c   1.000
_cell.angle_alpha   90.00
_cell.angle_beta   90.00
_cell.angle_gamma   90.00
#
_symmetry.space_group_name_H-M   'P 1'
#
loop_
_entity.id
_entity.type
_entity.pdbx_description
1 polymer ?
#
loop_
_entity_poly.entity_id
_entity_poly.type
_entity_poly.pdbx_seq_one_letter_code
_entity_poly.pdbx_strand_id
1 'polypeptide(L)'
;LQIRYVQQERGQPGYVELSAVPIEDYSEKIELSQDSRLNFTFDENKNGINHLICLGKGELQDRQVIDLYVQEDGSIGRDLFYTGIREVCGVYENTSAERDELEEKGREKLAKLMNRTIFEMNVEQLKMNVEIGDIIGGRDYGTGMYAAKPIAKKIYRVAGGKTSLEYKVE
;
A
#
# COMPACT_ATOMS: atom_id res chain seq x y z
N LEU A 1 7.49 -0.05 15.35
CA LEU A 1 8.08 -1.17 16.08
C LEU A 1 9.28 -1.67 15.27
N GLN A 2 10.47 -1.67 15.87
CA GLN A 2 11.71 -2.15 15.24
C GLN A 2 12.09 -3.50 15.84
N ILE A 3 12.47 -4.43 14.97
CA ILE A 3 12.98 -5.75 15.35
C ILE A 3 14.45 -5.80 14.96
N ARG A 4 15.33 -6.02 15.92
CA ARG A 4 16.77 -6.12 15.70
C ARG A 4 17.30 -7.43 16.27
N TYR A 5 18.09 -8.15 15.48
CA TYR A 5 18.89 -9.25 16.01
C TYR A 5 20.20 -8.74 16.58
N VAL A 6 20.45 -9.01 17.85
CA VAL A 6 21.68 -8.63 18.54
C VAL A 6 22.57 -9.86 18.71
N GLN A 7 23.69 -9.88 18.00
CA GLN A 7 24.71 -10.90 18.15
C GLN A 7 25.53 -10.61 19.40
N GLN A 8 25.59 -11.55 20.32
CA GLN A 8 26.47 -11.45 21.49
C GLN A 8 27.89 -11.96 21.17
N GLU A 9 28.78 -11.87 22.14
CA GLU A 9 30.16 -12.37 22.02
C GLU A 9 30.22 -13.87 21.72
N ARG A 10 31.35 -14.31 21.17
CA ARG A 10 31.55 -15.67 20.69
C ARG A 10 31.24 -16.72 21.78
N GLY A 11 30.20 -17.52 21.56
CA GLY A 11 29.78 -18.60 22.47
C GLY A 11 28.49 -18.29 23.25
N GLN A 12 27.92 -17.09 23.12
CA GLN A 12 26.62 -16.78 23.68
C GLN A 12 25.55 -16.73 22.57
N PRO A 13 24.31 -17.20 22.83
CA PRO A 13 23.25 -17.08 21.85
C PRO A 13 22.86 -15.62 21.64
N GLY A 14 22.68 -15.23 20.39
CA GLY A 14 22.10 -13.93 20.07
C GLY A 14 20.62 -13.88 20.48
N TYR A 15 20.08 -12.68 20.60
CA TYR A 15 18.67 -12.46 20.93
C TYR A 15 18.01 -11.46 20.00
N VAL A 16 16.69 -11.46 19.99
CA VAL A 16 15.88 -10.52 19.24
C VAL A 16 15.42 -9.41 20.19
N GLU A 17 15.78 -8.18 19.87
CA GLU A 17 15.33 -6.99 20.57
C GLU A 17 14.14 -6.38 19.83
N LEU A 18 13.07 -6.10 20.58
CA LEU A 18 11.90 -5.36 20.12
C LEU A 18 11.90 -3.98 20.76
N SER A 19 11.94 -2.94 19.94
CA SER A 19 11.94 -1.56 20.42
C SER A 19 10.89 -0.71 19.71
N ALA A 20 10.34 0.28 20.41
CA ALA A 20 9.56 1.34 19.83
C ALA A 20 10.51 2.50 19.47
N VAL A 21 10.67 2.77 18.19
CA VAL A 21 11.49 3.87 17.69
C VAL A 21 10.56 4.90 17.04
N PRO A 22 10.76 6.21 17.24
CA PRO A 22 10.02 7.21 16.51
C PRO A 22 10.27 7.06 15.00
N ILE A 23 9.23 7.32 14.21
CA ILE A 23 9.34 7.41 12.75
C ILE A 23 10.02 8.74 12.43
N GLU A 24 11.08 8.68 11.62
CA GLU A 24 11.74 9.88 11.14
C GLU A 24 11.27 10.23 9.73
N ASP A 25 10.97 11.50 9.51
CA ASP A 25 10.60 12.04 8.20
C ASP A 25 11.83 12.64 7.53
N TYR A 26 12.28 11.97 6.48
CA TYR A 26 13.38 12.39 5.64
C TYR A 26 12.91 12.96 4.30
N SER A 27 11.62 13.13 4.09
CA SER A 27 11.05 13.50 2.79
C SER A 27 11.58 14.83 2.25
N GLU A 28 11.91 15.77 3.12
CA GLU A 28 12.54 17.05 2.74
C GLU A 28 14.06 16.95 2.57
N LYS A 29 14.70 15.97 3.21
CA LYS A 29 16.16 15.80 3.20
C LYS A 29 16.63 14.85 2.13
N ILE A 30 15.80 13.87 1.81
CA ILE A 30 16.07 12.85 0.81
C ILE A 30 15.00 12.98 -0.29
N GLU A 31 15.28 13.84 -1.23
CA GLU A 31 14.54 13.87 -2.49
C GLU A 31 15.27 12.97 -3.49
N LEU A 32 14.70 11.81 -3.71
CA LEU A 32 15.27 10.83 -4.62
C LEU A 32 14.76 11.10 -6.03
N SER A 33 15.64 11.02 -7.02
CA SER A 33 15.33 11.22 -8.42
C SER A 33 15.77 10.02 -9.26
N GLN A 34 15.34 9.95 -10.49
CA GLN A 34 15.71 8.89 -11.45
C GLN A 34 17.24 8.77 -11.63
N ASP A 35 17.99 9.85 -11.44
CA ASP A 35 19.47 9.83 -11.49
C ASP A 35 20.10 9.05 -10.35
N SER A 36 19.34 8.74 -9.29
CA SER A 36 19.81 8.02 -8.08
C SER A 36 19.61 6.50 -8.16
N ARG A 37 19.46 5.92 -9.36
CA ARG A 37 19.13 4.50 -9.58
C ARG A 37 17.81 4.09 -8.92
N LEU A 38 16.81 4.92 -9.10
CA LEU A 38 15.48 4.72 -8.62
C LEU A 38 14.60 4.19 -9.75
N ASN A 39 13.86 3.15 -9.45
CA ASN A 39 12.76 2.73 -10.28
C ASN A 39 11.47 3.21 -9.62
N PHE A 40 10.78 4.14 -10.26
CA PHE A 40 9.45 4.56 -9.87
C PHE A 40 8.42 3.81 -10.70
N THR A 41 7.39 3.34 -10.04
CA THR A 41 6.13 3.01 -10.68
C THR A 41 5.06 3.89 -10.05
N PHE A 42 4.46 4.72 -10.87
CA PHE A 42 3.34 5.57 -10.49
C PHE A 42 2.11 5.08 -11.24
N ASP A 43 1.14 4.53 -10.52
CA ASP A 43 -0.15 4.10 -11.06
C ASP A 43 -1.24 4.95 -10.40
N GLU A 44 -1.86 5.83 -11.19
CA GLU A 44 -2.92 6.70 -10.73
C GLU A 44 -4.22 6.37 -11.45
N ASN A 45 -5.20 5.87 -10.73
CA ASN A 45 -6.56 5.70 -11.22
C ASN A 45 -7.46 6.83 -10.68
N LYS A 46 -7.81 7.78 -11.55
CA LYS A 46 -8.68 8.92 -11.23
C LYS A 46 -10.15 8.70 -11.58
N ASN A 47 -10.46 7.68 -12.39
CA ASN A 47 -11.81 7.39 -12.85
C ASN A 47 -12.40 6.16 -12.16
N GLY A 48 -11.99 5.93 -10.93
CA GLY A 48 -12.45 4.80 -10.14
C GLY A 48 -13.87 5.00 -9.61
N ILE A 49 -14.49 3.88 -9.27
CA ILE A 49 -15.80 3.86 -8.61
C ILE A 49 -15.64 4.08 -7.10
N ASN A 50 -16.66 4.63 -6.47
CA ASN A 50 -16.70 4.83 -5.01
C ASN A 50 -17.91 4.19 -4.33
N HIS A 51 -18.78 3.58 -5.11
CA HIS A 51 -19.90 2.76 -4.66
C HIS A 51 -19.93 1.45 -5.47
N LEU A 52 -19.95 0.31 -4.80
CA LEU A 52 -20.03 -1.00 -5.42
C LEU A 52 -21.24 -1.77 -4.89
N ILE A 53 -22.18 -2.04 -5.77
CA ILE A 53 -23.32 -2.90 -5.49
C ILE A 53 -22.89 -4.35 -5.72
N CYS A 54 -22.82 -5.15 -4.67
CA CYS A 54 -22.45 -6.56 -4.74
C CYS A 54 -23.70 -7.43 -4.73
N LEU A 55 -23.85 -8.24 -5.77
CA LEU A 55 -24.98 -9.13 -5.98
C LEU A 55 -24.54 -10.58 -5.74
N GLY A 56 -25.08 -11.19 -4.71
CA GLY A 56 -24.76 -12.56 -4.28
C GLY A 56 -25.77 -13.61 -4.73
N LYS A 57 -25.83 -14.67 -3.95
CA LYS A 57 -26.74 -15.81 -4.14
C LYS A 57 -28.18 -15.40 -3.96
N GLY A 58 -29.09 -16.10 -4.67
CA GLY A 58 -30.53 -15.88 -4.67
C GLY A 58 -31.04 -15.25 -5.96
N GLU A 59 -32.33 -15.15 -6.09
CA GLU A 59 -33.02 -14.57 -7.24
C GLU A 59 -34.08 -13.57 -6.80
N LEU A 60 -34.28 -12.53 -7.60
CA LEU A 60 -35.28 -11.50 -7.38
C LEU A 60 -35.21 -10.91 -5.95
N GLN A 61 -36.25 -11.06 -5.15
CA GLN A 61 -36.36 -10.51 -3.79
C GLN A 61 -35.51 -11.24 -2.76
N ASP A 62 -35.13 -12.49 -3.02
CA ASP A 62 -34.31 -13.31 -2.15
C ASP A 62 -32.80 -13.17 -2.44
N ARG A 63 -32.46 -12.33 -3.42
CA ARG A 63 -31.08 -12.10 -3.81
C ARG A 63 -30.35 -11.32 -2.72
N GLN A 64 -29.18 -11.83 -2.35
CA GLN A 64 -28.31 -11.10 -1.43
C GLN A 64 -27.71 -9.89 -2.14
N VAL A 65 -27.88 -8.72 -1.53
CA VAL A 65 -27.31 -7.46 -2.01
C VAL A 65 -26.53 -6.80 -0.88
N ILE A 66 -25.34 -6.35 -1.20
CA ILE A 66 -24.48 -5.62 -0.28
C ILE A 66 -23.96 -4.38 -1.00
N ASP A 67 -24.13 -3.22 -0.39
CA ASP A 67 -23.54 -1.97 -0.85
C ASP A 67 -22.22 -1.70 -0.08
N LEU A 68 -21.17 -1.38 -0.82
CA LEU A 68 -19.86 -1.02 -0.30
C LEU A 68 -19.47 0.35 -0.82
N TYR A 69 -18.99 1.21 0.07
CA TYR A 69 -18.68 2.61 -0.22
C TYR A 69 -17.25 2.94 0.18
N VAL A 70 -16.57 3.72 -0.65
CA VAL A 70 -15.29 4.33 -0.31
C VAL A 70 -15.54 5.51 0.61
N GLN A 71 -14.84 5.58 1.73
CA GLN A 71 -14.90 6.66 2.70
C GLN A 71 -13.91 7.78 2.35
N GLU A 72 -13.95 8.88 3.09
CA GLU A 72 -13.07 10.03 2.89
C GLU A 72 -11.59 9.68 3.02
N ASP A 73 -11.27 8.79 3.95
CA ASP A 73 -9.91 8.32 4.23
C ASP A 73 -9.43 7.22 3.26
N GLY A 74 -10.25 6.88 2.26
CA GLY A 74 -9.97 5.80 1.31
C GLY A 74 -10.27 4.39 1.83
N SER A 75 -10.76 4.25 3.05
CA SER A 75 -11.23 2.96 3.57
C SER A 75 -12.53 2.53 2.90
N ILE A 76 -12.85 1.23 2.96
CA ILE A 76 -14.10 0.69 2.40
C ILE A 76 -15.03 0.34 3.55
N GLY A 77 -16.18 1.01 3.59
CA GLY A 77 -17.24 0.85 4.58
C GLY A 77 -18.59 0.50 3.97
N ARG A 78 -19.64 0.53 4.80
CA ARG A 78 -21.02 0.35 4.40
C ARG A 78 -21.83 1.65 4.46
N ASP A 79 -21.24 2.71 4.94
CA ASP A 79 -21.88 4.00 5.08
C ASP A 79 -21.67 4.84 3.82
N LEU A 80 -22.73 5.43 3.30
CA LEU A 80 -22.71 6.28 2.13
C LEU A 80 -21.98 7.59 2.44
N PHE A 81 -20.87 7.86 1.76
CA PHE A 81 -20.11 9.09 1.90
C PHE A 81 -20.25 10.03 0.68
N TYR A 82 -20.00 9.50 -0.51
CA TYR A 82 -20.16 10.27 -1.74
C TYR A 82 -21.60 10.23 -2.23
N THR A 83 -22.18 11.37 -2.53
CA THR A 83 -23.59 11.51 -2.96
C THR A 83 -23.74 12.34 -4.22
N GLY A 84 -24.83 12.11 -4.94
CA GLY A 84 -25.21 12.85 -6.14
C GLY A 84 -24.16 12.73 -7.24
N ILE A 85 -23.75 13.84 -7.82
CA ILE A 85 -22.80 13.87 -8.95
C ILE A 85 -21.41 13.31 -8.61
N ARG A 86 -21.07 13.19 -7.34
CA ARG A 86 -19.79 12.62 -6.90
C ARG A 86 -19.84 11.11 -6.71
N GLU A 87 -21.02 10.52 -6.73
CA GLU A 87 -21.20 9.08 -6.64
C GLU A 87 -20.95 8.44 -7.99
N VAL A 88 -20.01 7.51 -8.04
CA VAL A 88 -19.68 6.70 -9.21
C VAL A 88 -19.89 5.24 -8.84
N CYS A 89 -21.01 4.67 -9.33
CA CYS A 89 -21.45 3.34 -8.97
C CYS A 89 -20.94 2.27 -9.93
N GLY A 90 -20.61 1.10 -9.40
CA GLY A 90 -20.34 -0.12 -10.16
C GLY A 90 -21.12 -1.30 -9.61
N VAL A 91 -21.16 -2.39 -10.37
CA VAL A 91 -21.83 -3.63 -9.97
C VAL A 91 -20.81 -4.76 -9.98
N TYR A 92 -20.85 -5.58 -8.94
CA TYR A 92 -20.10 -6.82 -8.84
C TYR A 92 -21.06 -7.97 -8.60
N GLU A 93 -20.98 -9.00 -9.42
CA GLU A 93 -21.86 -10.15 -9.36
C GLU A 93 -21.09 -11.43 -9.04
N ASN A 94 -21.52 -12.14 -8.00
CA ASN A 94 -21.06 -13.47 -7.65
C ASN A 94 -22.26 -14.30 -7.16
N THR A 95 -22.95 -14.93 -8.09
CA THR A 95 -24.24 -15.62 -7.87
C THR A 95 -24.16 -16.83 -6.95
N SER A 96 -22.96 -17.32 -6.63
CA SER A 96 -22.74 -18.44 -5.71
C SER A 96 -22.33 -18.00 -4.31
N ALA A 97 -21.91 -16.75 -4.14
CA ALA A 97 -21.37 -16.27 -2.86
C ALA A 97 -22.47 -16.06 -1.81
N GLU A 98 -22.23 -16.58 -0.63
CA GLU A 98 -22.95 -16.23 0.59
C GLU A 98 -22.49 -14.84 1.08
N ARG A 99 -23.21 -14.27 2.05
CA ARG A 99 -23.05 -12.87 2.47
C ARG A 99 -21.62 -12.47 2.86
N ASP A 100 -20.97 -13.30 3.65
CA ASP A 100 -19.62 -12.97 4.17
C ASP A 100 -18.57 -13.04 3.04
N GLU A 101 -18.64 -14.06 2.20
CA GLU A 101 -17.78 -14.18 1.02
C GLU A 101 -18.05 -13.05 0.01
N LEU A 102 -19.31 -12.70 -0.19
CA LEU A 102 -19.68 -11.60 -1.07
C LEU A 102 -19.10 -10.27 -0.62
N GLU A 103 -19.13 -10.01 0.69
CA GLU A 103 -18.53 -8.79 1.25
C GLU A 103 -17.02 -8.78 1.10
N GLU A 104 -16.33 -9.87 1.44
CA GLU A 104 -14.89 -9.98 1.31
C GLU A 104 -14.43 -9.75 -0.14
N LYS A 105 -15.04 -10.48 -1.07
CA LYS A 105 -14.74 -10.35 -2.51
C LYS A 105 -15.13 -9.00 -3.07
N GLY A 106 -16.23 -8.44 -2.60
CA GLY A 106 -16.67 -7.09 -2.94
C GLY A 106 -15.66 -6.03 -2.51
N ARG A 107 -15.12 -6.12 -1.29
CA ARG A 107 -14.06 -5.24 -0.79
C ARG A 107 -12.78 -5.35 -1.62
N GLU A 108 -12.33 -6.56 -1.93
CA GLU A 108 -11.18 -6.78 -2.81
C GLU A 108 -11.41 -6.17 -4.21
N LYS A 109 -12.63 -6.29 -4.73
CA LYS A 109 -12.98 -5.75 -6.04
C LYS A 109 -13.02 -4.23 -6.05
N LEU A 110 -13.66 -3.63 -5.03
CA LEU A 110 -13.75 -2.18 -4.90
C LEU A 110 -12.37 -1.55 -4.70
N ALA A 111 -11.50 -2.16 -3.89
CA ALA A 111 -10.12 -1.72 -3.69
C ALA A 111 -9.30 -1.66 -5.00
N LYS A 112 -9.62 -2.50 -5.98
CA LYS A 112 -8.97 -2.48 -7.30
C LYS A 112 -9.58 -1.45 -8.26
N LEU A 113 -10.84 -1.09 -8.07
CA LEU A 113 -11.61 -0.22 -8.97
C LEU A 113 -11.74 1.22 -8.48
N MET A 114 -11.51 1.48 -7.20
CA MET A 114 -11.60 2.83 -6.63
C MET A 114 -10.48 3.74 -7.12
N ASN A 115 -10.63 5.04 -6.93
CA ASN A 115 -9.56 5.99 -7.13
C ASN A 115 -8.40 5.61 -6.21
N ARG A 116 -7.23 5.45 -6.80
CA ARG A 116 -6.02 5.12 -6.05
C ARG A 116 -4.80 5.70 -6.72
N THR A 117 -3.86 6.06 -5.90
CA THR A 117 -2.51 6.39 -6.32
C THR A 117 -1.59 5.36 -5.71
N ILE A 118 -1.01 4.49 -6.54
CA ILE A 118 0.03 3.57 -6.13
C ILE A 118 1.35 4.20 -6.51
N PHE A 119 2.18 4.41 -5.52
CA PHE A 119 3.54 4.86 -5.68
C PHE A 119 4.46 3.75 -5.16
N GLU A 120 5.11 3.06 -6.07
CA GLU A 120 6.14 2.10 -5.74
C GLU A 120 7.50 2.70 -6.06
N MET A 121 8.39 2.67 -5.10
CA MET A 121 9.75 3.11 -5.27
C MET A 121 10.70 2.00 -4.81
N ASN A 122 11.56 1.57 -5.72
CA ASN A 122 12.65 0.66 -5.42
C ASN A 122 13.95 1.45 -5.41
N VAL A 123 14.63 1.48 -4.28
CA VAL A 123 15.90 2.18 -4.10
C VAL A 123 17.01 1.15 -3.94
N GLU A 124 17.93 1.09 -4.88
CA GLU A 124 19.02 0.11 -4.83
C GLU A 124 20.16 0.49 -3.89
N GLN A 125 20.37 1.76 -3.64
CA GLN A 125 21.43 2.24 -2.71
C GLN A 125 21.07 3.59 -2.10
N LEU A 126 20.64 3.60 -0.85
CA LEU A 126 20.63 4.80 -0.04
C LEU A 126 21.98 4.93 0.67
N LYS A 127 22.63 6.12 0.56
CA LYS A 127 23.85 6.43 1.31
C LYS A 127 23.58 6.73 2.80
N MET A 128 22.32 6.63 3.21
CA MET A 128 21.88 6.89 4.58
C MET A 128 21.28 5.62 5.18
N ASN A 129 21.41 5.51 6.49
CA ASN A 129 20.78 4.40 7.22
C ASN A 129 19.34 4.82 7.57
N VAL A 130 18.39 4.28 6.81
CA VAL A 130 16.96 4.48 7.05
C VAL A 130 16.35 3.14 7.48
N GLU A 131 15.33 3.21 8.32
CA GLU A 131 14.67 2.03 8.88
C GLU A 131 13.26 1.88 8.32
N ILE A 132 12.67 0.71 8.53
CA ILE A 132 11.28 0.44 8.13
C ILE A 132 10.35 1.37 8.92
N GLY A 133 9.47 2.06 8.22
CA GLY A 133 8.55 3.06 8.77
C GLY A 133 9.02 4.50 8.57
N ASP A 134 10.31 4.76 8.33
CA ASP A 134 10.79 6.09 8.02
C ASP A 134 10.22 6.58 6.69
N ILE A 135 9.93 7.88 6.61
CA ILE A 135 9.33 8.49 5.43
C ILE A 135 10.44 9.06 4.54
N ILE A 136 10.39 8.68 3.26
CA ILE A 136 11.29 9.22 2.24
C ILE A 136 10.49 9.83 1.10
N GLY A 137 11.04 10.88 0.47
CA GLY A 137 10.43 11.56 -0.67
C GLY A 137 11.04 11.11 -1.99
N GLY A 138 10.23 11.11 -3.04
CA GLY A 138 10.69 10.85 -4.40
C GLY A 138 9.99 11.78 -5.39
N ARG A 139 10.75 12.28 -6.37
CA ARG A 139 10.25 13.12 -7.46
C ARG A 139 10.59 12.52 -8.81
N ASP A 140 9.60 12.39 -9.64
CA ASP A 140 9.78 12.16 -11.08
C ASP A 140 9.91 13.50 -11.80
N TYR A 141 11.10 13.82 -12.28
CA TYR A 141 11.36 15.07 -12.99
C TYR A 141 10.68 15.13 -14.36
N GLY A 142 10.34 13.98 -14.96
CA GLY A 142 9.64 13.92 -16.24
C GLY A 142 8.20 14.38 -16.14
N THR A 143 7.51 13.99 -15.09
CA THR A 143 6.09 14.33 -14.83
C THR A 143 5.92 15.44 -13.80
N GLY A 144 6.97 15.78 -13.04
CA GLY A 144 6.91 16.72 -11.94
C GLY A 144 6.22 16.16 -10.68
N MET A 145 5.82 14.89 -10.69
CA MET A 145 5.14 14.26 -9.58
C MET A 145 6.07 14.05 -8.39
N TYR A 146 5.56 14.34 -7.21
CA TYR A 146 6.22 14.13 -5.93
C TYR A 146 5.35 13.27 -5.03
N ALA A 147 5.97 12.30 -4.35
CA ALA A 147 5.32 11.55 -3.29
C ALA A 147 6.29 11.34 -2.13
N ALA A 148 5.73 11.36 -0.90
CA ALA A 148 6.43 10.99 0.32
C ALA A 148 5.69 9.81 0.95
N LYS A 149 6.40 8.72 1.21
CA LYS A 149 5.82 7.47 1.70
C LYS A 149 6.74 6.77 2.68
N PRO A 150 6.17 5.98 3.61
CA PRO A 150 6.99 5.18 4.52
C PRO A 150 7.67 4.00 3.80
N ILE A 151 8.84 3.64 4.28
CA ILE A 151 9.54 2.43 3.86
C ILE A 151 8.79 1.21 4.42
N ALA A 152 8.22 0.42 3.53
CA ALA A 152 7.47 -0.77 3.89
C ALA A 152 8.37 -2.00 4.06
N LYS A 153 9.42 -2.12 3.22
CA LYS A 153 10.31 -3.29 3.23
C LYS A 153 11.77 -2.90 2.98
N LYS A 154 12.65 -3.63 3.67
CA LYS A 154 14.11 -3.57 3.50
C LYS A 154 14.58 -4.96 3.08
N ILE A 155 15.08 -5.09 1.86
CA ILE A 155 15.45 -6.37 1.25
C ILE A 155 16.95 -6.46 1.11
N TYR A 156 17.54 -7.40 1.82
CA TYR A 156 18.97 -7.67 1.78
C TYR A 156 19.23 -8.89 0.91
N ARG A 157 20.00 -8.72 -0.15
CA ARG A 157 20.38 -9.83 -1.05
C ARG A 157 21.88 -10.04 -1.04
N VAL A 158 22.27 -11.28 -0.87
CA VAL A 158 23.67 -11.72 -0.96
C VAL A 158 23.77 -12.75 -2.08
N ALA A 159 24.44 -12.41 -3.17
CA ALA A 159 24.63 -13.29 -4.30
C ALA A 159 26.02 -13.12 -4.91
N GLY A 160 26.73 -14.20 -5.17
CA GLY A 160 28.04 -14.18 -5.84
C GLY A 160 29.09 -13.32 -5.11
N GLY A 161 29.06 -13.27 -3.78
CA GLY A 161 29.97 -12.45 -2.98
C GLY A 161 29.67 -10.94 -3.00
N LYS A 162 28.59 -10.53 -3.64
CA LYS A 162 28.10 -9.15 -3.63
C LYS A 162 26.88 -9.02 -2.75
N THR A 163 26.82 -7.90 -2.05
CA THR A 163 25.69 -7.56 -1.20
C THR A 163 24.95 -6.38 -1.81
N SER A 164 23.64 -6.49 -1.94
CA SER A 164 22.77 -5.38 -2.34
C SER A 164 21.66 -5.17 -1.31
N LEU A 165 21.29 -3.93 -1.11
CA LEU A 165 20.21 -3.52 -0.23
C LEU A 165 19.19 -2.74 -1.05
N GLU A 166 17.96 -3.20 -1.02
CA GLU A 166 16.83 -2.61 -1.74
C GLU A 166 15.77 -2.19 -0.73
N TYR A 167 15.21 -1.02 -0.91
CA TYR A 167 14.11 -0.50 -0.10
C TYR A 167 12.86 -0.44 -0.95
N LYS A 168 11.73 -0.88 -0.40
CA LYS A 168 10.41 -0.71 -1.02
C LYS A 168 9.55 0.23 -0.20
N VAL A 169 8.87 1.11 -0.90
CA VAL A 169 7.95 2.12 -0.37
C VAL A 169 6.57 1.81 -0.90
N GLU A 170 5.58 1.81 -0.04
CA GLU A 170 4.17 1.57 -0.39
C GLU A 170 3.29 2.71 0.12
#